data_6acccea6fb0434ca088d2c9de7d30a7f
#
_entry.id   6acccea6fb0434ca088d2c9de7d30a7f
#
_cell.length_a   1.000
_cell.length_b   1.000
_cell.length_c   1.000
_cell.angle_alpha   90.00
_cell.angle_beta   90.00
_cell.angle_gamma   90.00
#
_symmetry.space_group_name_H-M   'P 1'
#
loop_
_entity.id
_entity.type
_entity.pdbx_description
1 polymer ?
#
loop_
_entity_poly.entity_id
_entity_poly.type
_entity_poly.pdbx_seq_one_letter_code
_entity_poly.pdbx_strand_id
1 'polypeptide(L)'
;HRAGAECWGESTVALLKLRPNAKLPGLTATNIRYLDNNRDMAEELFDGHIANEMTLGEAVVRGILPTPNYVTTVYQYQKDLARYQTRVDNLRSPGIQDVNQKYLDALRRALEQADGLDKVFAHHITNKSGKYIVFCANKEHMDEMISHVPEWFAKVNAEVAVYEAYSDDPGTDKAFADFKTDESDKLKLLFCIDMLNEGVHVEGISGVILFRPTISPIIYKQQIGRALTAGENSTPLILDVVNNFEGLCSIAGLQGEMQEAVHRLYANGEGDKIVTERFEVVEQVHDCRVLFERLQASLSSSWDHYFSEASIYYAEHGSLNIPKRYTTP
;
A
#
# COMPACT_ATOMS: atom_id res chain seq x y z
N HIS A 1 -16.63 -12.57 2.94
CA HIS A 1 -16.14 -11.58 3.93
C HIS A 1 -17.27 -11.08 4.81
N ARG A 2 -18.39 -10.59 4.22
CA ARG A 2 -19.60 -10.15 4.97
C ARG A 2 -20.26 -11.30 5.74
N ALA A 3 -20.27 -12.51 5.21
CA ALA A 3 -20.85 -13.69 5.87
C ALA A 3 -20.19 -14.02 7.23
N GLY A 4 -18.97 -13.55 7.49
CA GLY A 4 -18.31 -13.66 8.79
C GLY A 4 -18.69 -12.58 9.80
N ALA A 5 -19.45 -11.53 9.42
CA ALA A 5 -19.97 -10.54 10.35
C ALA A 5 -21.12 -11.13 11.17
N GLU A 6 -21.24 -10.71 12.44
CA GLU A 6 -22.17 -11.31 13.42
C GLU A 6 -23.58 -11.49 12.89
N CYS A 7 -24.26 -10.41 12.46
CA CYS A 7 -25.62 -10.49 11.92
C CYS A 7 -25.75 -11.32 10.62
N TRP A 8 -24.79 -11.20 9.71
CA TRP A 8 -24.81 -11.92 8.44
C TRP A 8 -24.44 -13.39 8.61
N GLY A 9 -23.50 -13.68 9.52
CA GLY A 9 -23.07 -15.04 9.84
C GLY A 9 -24.22 -15.88 10.41
N GLU A 10 -24.91 -15.35 11.41
CA GLU A 10 -26.07 -16.01 12.01
C GLU A 10 -27.18 -16.28 10.99
N SER A 11 -27.50 -15.28 10.14
CA SER A 11 -28.51 -15.43 9.09
C SER A 11 -28.11 -16.46 8.04
N THR A 12 -26.82 -16.50 7.64
CA THR A 12 -26.29 -17.47 6.70
C THR A 12 -26.37 -18.90 7.26
N VAL A 13 -25.95 -19.10 8.51
CA VAL A 13 -26.02 -20.39 9.19
C VAL A 13 -27.46 -20.86 9.37
N ALA A 14 -28.38 -19.95 9.73
CA ALA A 14 -29.77 -20.26 9.85
C ALA A 14 -30.38 -20.71 8.50
N LEU A 15 -30.04 -20.02 7.40
CA LEU A 15 -30.50 -20.39 6.05
C LEU A 15 -29.96 -21.76 5.62
N LEU A 16 -28.70 -22.07 5.89
CA LEU A 16 -28.09 -23.35 5.57
C LEU A 16 -28.74 -24.51 6.36
N LYS A 17 -29.11 -24.28 7.63
CA LYS A 17 -29.87 -25.26 8.44
C LYS A 17 -31.25 -25.56 7.83
N LEU A 18 -31.92 -24.56 7.24
CA LEU A 18 -33.21 -24.74 6.57
C LEU A 18 -33.09 -25.46 5.20
N ARG A 19 -31.91 -25.40 4.60
CA ARG A 19 -31.63 -25.96 3.27
C ARG A 19 -30.29 -26.72 3.26
N PRO A 20 -30.21 -27.89 3.94
CA PRO A 20 -28.95 -28.61 4.14
C PRO A 20 -28.30 -29.13 2.85
N ASN A 21 -29.04 -29.20 1.77
CA ASN A 21 -28.52 -29.61 0.45
C ASN A 21 -28.20 -28.42 -0.47
N ALA A 22 -28.30 -27.18 0.02
CA ALA A 22 -27.94 -26.01 -0.77
C ALA A 22 -26.42 -25.95 -0.97
N LYS A 23 -25.99 -25.67 -2.22
CA LYS A 23 -24.60 -25.39 -2.51
C LYS A 23 -24.33 -23.91 -2.20
N LEU A 24 -23.30 -23.65 -1.39
CA LEU A 24 -22.88 -22.31 -1.02
C LEU A 24 -21.55 -21.96 -1.72
N PRO A 25 -21.53 -21.18 -2.80
CA PRO A 25 -20.31 -20.62 -3.34
C PRO A 25 -19.94 -19.33 -2.58
N GLY A 26 -18.67 -19.16 -2.22
CA GLY A 26 -18.11 -17.92 -1.67
C GLY A 26 -17.26 -17.21 -2.71
N LEU A 27 -17.40 -15.90 -2.84
CA LEU A 27 -16.54 -15.03 -3.64
C LEU A 27 -16.00 -13.93 -2.74
N THR A 28 -14.68 -13.78 -2.70
CA THR A 28 -14.00 -12.75 -1.91
C THR A 28 -12.66 -12.38 -2.52
N ALA A 29 -12.23 -11.15 -2.35
CA ALA A 29 -10.86 -10.72 -2.68
C ALA A 29 -9.82 -11.24 -1.67
N THR A 30 -10.26 -11.62 -0.47
CA THR A 30 -9.45 -12.26 0.56
C THR A 30 -10.35 -13.10 1.47
N ASN A 31 -9.90 -14.28 1.84
CA ASN A 31 -10.55 -15.15 2.82
C ASN A 31 -10.31 -14.71 4.27
N ILE A 32 -9.27 -13.91 4.53
CA ILE A 32 -8.91 -13.46 5.88
C ILE A 32 -9.62 -12.16 6.26
N ARG A 33 -10.30 -12.15 7.40
CA ARG A 33 -10.91 -10.97 8.02
C ARG A 33 -9.92 -10.32 9.01
N TYR A 34 -9.10 -9.40 8.54
CA TYR A 34 -8.02 -8.78 9.35
C TYR A 34 -8.53 -7.95 10.52
N LEU A 35 -9.65 -7.27 10.36
CA LEU A 35 -10.26 -6.43 11.41
C LEU A 35 -10.98 -7.25 12.48
N ASP A 36 -11.03 -8.58 12.32
CA ASP A 36 -11.73 -9.50 13.20
C ASP A 36 -10.80 -10.67 13.57
N ASN A 37 -9.71 -10.37 14.26
CA ASN A 37 -8.70 -11.33 14.75
C ASN A 37 -8.13 -12.27 13.68
N ASN A 38 -7.99 -11.81 12.43
CA ASN A 38 -7.48 -12.59 11.32
C ASN A 38 -8.26 -13.91 11.07
N ARG A 39 -9.58 -13.88 11.24
CA ARG A 39 -10.44 -15.05 11.00
C ARG A 39 -10.36 -15.49 9.54
N ASP A 40 -10.17 -16.78 9.30
CA ASP A 40 -10.19 -17.36 7.96
C ASP A 40 -11.61 -17.84 7.60
N MET A 41 -12.24 -17.14 6.65
CA MET A 41 -13.59 -17.45 6.18
C MET A 41 -13.66 -18.71 5.33
N ALA A 42 -12.56 -19.13 4.70
CA ALA A 42 -12.52 -20.40 3.99
C ALA A 42 -12.60 -21.57 4.97
N GLU A 43 -11.84 -21.51 6.06
CA GLU A 43 -11.89 -22.51 7.12
C GLU A 43 -13.25 -22.53 7.83
N GLU A 44 -13.77 -21.35 8.21
CA GLU A 44 -14.98 -21.27 9.02
C GLU A 44 -16.27 -21.63 8.29
N LEU A 45 -16.37 -21.33 6.99
CA LEU A 45 -17.61 -21.49 6.22
C LEU A 45 -17.55 -22.58 5.17
N PHE A 46 -16.34 -23.03 4.79
CA PHE A 46 -16.13 -23.95 3.68
C PHE A 46 -15.14 -25.08 3.99
N ASP A 47 -14.83 -25.34 5.27
CA ASP A 47 -13.89 -26.38 5.72
C ASP A 47 -12.54 -26.31 4.97
N GLY A 48 -12.04 -25.11 4.70
CA GLY A 48 -10.80 -24.88 3.96
C GLY A 48 -10.87 -25.12 2.45
N HIS A 49 -12.07 -25.42 1.90
CA HIS A 49 -12.20 -25.70 0.47
C HIS A 49 -12.15 -24.40 -0.35
N ILE A 50 -11.05 -24.19 -1.06
CA ILE A 50 -10.86 -23.11 -2.03
C ILE A 50 -10.90 -23.71 -3.43
N ALA A 51 -11.95 -23.40 -4.19
CA ALA A 51 -12.14 -23.93 -5.55
C ALA A 51 -11.18 -23.32 -6.56
N ASN A 52 -10.88 -22.02 -6.42
CA ASN A 52 -9.95 -21.31 -7.27
C ASN A 52 -9.42 -20.07 -6.55
N GLU A 53 -8.15 -19.79 -6.72
CA GLU A 53 -7.50 -18.59 -6.22
C GLU A 53 -6.71 -17.95 -7.35
N MET A 54 -6.83 -16.62 -7.47
CA MET A 54 -6.07 -15.82 -8.41
C MET A 54 -5.59 -14.56 -7.67
N THR A 55 -4.28 -14.35 -7.62
CA THR A 55 -3.72 -13.13 -7.02
C THR A 55 -3.89 -11.94 -7.96
N LEU A 56 -3.77 -10.72 -7.42
CA LEU A 56 -3.80 -9.49 -8.22
C LEU A 56 -2.68 -9.50 -9.26
N GLY A 57 -1.48 -9.92 -8.84
CA GLY A 57 -0.32 -10.06 -9.73
C GLY A 57 -0.56 -11.06 -10.86
N GLU A 58 -1.15 -12.22 -10.59
CA GLU A 58 -1.52 -13.19 -11.62
C GLU A 58 -2.55 -12.63 -12.60
N ALA A 59 -3.56 -11.91 -12.12
CA ALA A 59 -4.58 -11.31 -12.99
C ALA A 59 -3.96 -10.29 -13.97
N VAL A 60 -2.96 -9.52 -13.53
CA VAL A 60 -2.18 -8.62 -14.41
C VAL A 60 -1.31 -9.42 -15.38
N VAL A 61 -0.59 -10.45 -14.91
CA VAL A 61 0.25 -11.31 -15.76
C VAL A 61 -0.56 -11.93 -16.90
N ARG A 62 -1.78 -12.38 -16.63
CA ARG A 62 -2.69 -13.00 -17.60
C ARG A 62 -3.45 -11.98 -18.46
N GLY A 63 -3.24 -10.69 -18.28
CA GLY A 63 -3.95 -9.63 -19.00
C GLY A 63 -5.46 -9.56 -18.70
N ILE A 64 -5.92 -10.18 -17.60
CA ILE A 64 -7.31 -10.05 -17.11
C ILE A 64 -7.51 -8.63 -16.55
N LEU A 65 -6.48 -8.10 -15.90
CA LEU A 65 -6.42 -6.71 -15.45
C LEU A 65 -5.36 -5.95 -16.25
N PRO A 66 -5.56 -4.65 -16.52
CA PRO A 66 -4.60 -3.84 -17.23
C PRO A 66 -3.31 -3.67 -16.44
N THR A 67 -2.21 -3.51 -17.15
CA THR A 67 -0.91 -3.17 -16.57
C THR A 67 -0.91 -1.72 -16.10
N PRO A 68 -0.64 -1.42 -14.82
CA PRO A 68 -0.63 -0.04 -14.34
C PRO A 68 0.63 0.72 -14.75
N ASN A 69 0.50 2.05 -14.84
CA ASN A 69 1.62 2.97 -14.72
C ASN A 69 1.81 3.27 -13.23
N TYR A 70 2.86 2.73 -12.62
CA TYR A 70 3.11 2.85 -11.19
C TYR A 70 4.23 3.85 -10.91
N VAL A 71 3.92 4.85 -10.10
CA VAL A 71 4.85 5.93 -9.74
C VAL A 71 4.96 6.01 -8.22
N THR A 72 6.19 5.90 -7.70
CA THR A 72 6.47 6.08 -6.27
C THR A 72 7.17 7.41 -6.02
N THR A 73 6.66 8.17 -5.07
CA THR A 73 7.27 9.43 -4.61
C THR A 73 7.18 9.54 -3.09
N VAL A 74 7.93 10.46 -2.48
CA VAL A 74 7.96 10.69 -1.03
C VAL A 74 7.43 12.06 -0.68
N TYR A 75 6.59 12.11 0.35
CA TYR A 75 6.04 13.33 0.93
C TYR A 75 6.25 13.34 2.45
N GLN A 76 6.59 14.51 3.01
CA GLN A 76 6.78 14.71 4.47
C GLN A 76 7.84 13.82 5.16
N TYR A 77 9.00 13.69 4.57
CA TYR A 77 10.11 12.87 5.08
C TYR A 77 10.86 13.46 6.30
N GLN A 78 10.60 14.71 6.70
CA GLN A 78 11.37 15.40 7.74
C GLN A 78 11.26 14.72 9.11
N LYS A 79 10.05 14.19 9.47
CA LYS A 79 9.86 13.45 10.71
C LYS A 79 10.69 12.16 10.74
N ASP A 80 10.73 11.47 9.62
CA ASP A 80 11.53 10.26 9.49
C ASP A 80 13.02 10.55 9.57
N LEU A 81 13.50 11.57 8.88
CA LEU A 81 14.91 11.98 9.01
C LEU A 81 15.28 12.29 10.46
N ALA A 82 14.44 13.01 11.22
CA ALA A 82 14.66 13.31 12.62
C ALA A 82 14.68 12.04 13.48
N ARG A 83 13.77 11.11 13.25
CA ARG A 83 13.71 9.81 13.94
C ARG A 83 14.98 8.98 13.70
N TYR A 84 15.43 8.88 12.45
CA TYR A 84 16.64 8.13 12.10
C TYR A 84 17.89 8.84 12.59
N GLN A 85 17.94 10.19 12.61
CA GLN A 85 19.03 10.94 13.23
C GLN A 85 19.17 10.56 14.71
N THR A 86 18.07 10.57 15.46
CA THR A 86 18.08 10.16 16.87
C THR A 86 18.60 8.71 17.04
N ARG A 87 18.22 7.79 16.15
CA ARG A 87 18.73 6.41 16.19
C ARG A 87 20.24 6.35 15.94
N VAL A 88 20.76 7.10 14.97
CA VAL A 88 22.19 7.18 14.66
C VAL A 88 22.96 7.81 15.82
N ASP A 89 22.45 8.89 16.41
CA ASP A 89 23.09 9.58 17.54
C ASP A 89 23.20 8.68 18.79
N ASN A 90 22.27 7.74 18.96
CA ASN A 90 22.25 6.81 20.09
C ASN A 90 23.16 5.57 19.88
N LEU A 91 23.82 5.42 18.73
CA LEU A 91 24.77 4.34 18.51
C LEU A 91 26.02 4.51 19.36
N ARG A 92 26.44 3.45 20.03
CA ARG A 92 27.59 3.48 20.94
C ARG A 92 28.93 3.33 20.25
N SER A 93 28.98 2.70 19.08
CA SER A 93 30.19 2.49 18.29
C SER A 93 30.45 3.68 17.36
N PRO A 94 31.53 4.43 17.56
CA PRO A 94 31.82 5.60 16.71
C PRO A 94 31.97 5.25 15.22
N GLY A 95 32.55 4.08 14.90
CA GLY A 95 32.73 3.66 13.51
C GLY A 95 31.38 3.32 12.83
N ILE A 96 30.47 2.66 13.55
CA ILE A 96 29.13 2.36 13.03
C ILE A 96 28.31 3.65 12.94
N GLN A 97 28.44 4.53 13.90
CA GLN A 97 27.77 5.84 13.90
C GLN A 97 28.19 6.67 12.68
N ASP A 98 29.50 6.79 12.39
CA ASP A 98 30.02 7.53 11.23
C ASP A 98 29.50 6.98 9.89
N VAL A 99 29.45 5.66 9.73
CA VAL A 99 28.89 5.01 8.52
C VAL A 99 27.40 5.34 8.36
N ASN A 100 26.61 5.19 9.43
CA ASN A 100 25.16 5.45 9.38
C ASN A 100 24.87 6.94 9.19
N GLN A 101 25.68 7.83 9.75
CA GLN A 101 25.57 9.27 9.51
C GLN A 101 25.79 9.61 8.03
N LYS A 102 26.79 9.01 7.37
CA LYS A 102 27.03 9.19 5.93
C LYS A 102 25.83 8.72 5.08
N TYR A 103 25.20 7.59 5.42
CA TYR A 103 24.00 7.14 4.74
C TYR A 103 22.83 8.11 4.94
N LEU A 104 22.62 8.59 6.16
CA LEU A 104 21.56 9.53 6.49
C LEU A 104 21.75 10.89 5.79
N ASP A 105 22.99 11.39 5.72
CA ASP A 105 23.30 12.64 5.02
C ASP A 105 23.13 12.49 3.49
N ALA A 106 23.48 11.34 2.94
CA ALA A 106 23.25 11.05 1.52
C ALA A 106 21.76 10.97 1.21
N LEU A 107 20.99 10.31 2.07
CA LEU A 107 19.51 10.22 1.94
C LEU A 107 18.86 11.61 2.03
N ARG A 108 19.30 12.46 2.96
CA ARG A 108 18.81 13.85 3.07
C ARG A 108 19.04 14.61 1.76
N ARG A 109 20.24 14.56 1.21
CA ARG A 109 20.55 15.23 -0.07
C ARG A 109 19.74 14.71 -1.24
N ALA A 110 19.51 13.41 -1.32
CA ALA A 110 18.70 12.81 -2.36
C ALA A 110 17.23 13.26 -2.28
N LEU A 111 16.66 13.35 -1.06
CA LEU A 111 15.30 13.84 -0.83
C LEU A 111 15.15 15.33 -1.14
N GLU A 112 16.17 16.16 -0.86
CA GLU A 112 16.17 17.58 -1.20
C GLU A 112 16.22 17.83 -2.72
N GLN A 113 16.72 16.86 -3.49
CA GLN A 113 16.79 16.93 -4.94
C GLN A 113 15.57 16.31 -5.63
N ALA A 114 14.70 15.61 -4.89
CA ALA A 114 13.50 14.99 -5.45
C ALA A 114 12.49 16.07 -5.91
N ASP A 115 11.76 15.76 -6.98
CA ASP A 115 10.71 16.63 -7.48
C ASP A 115 9.56 16.78 -6.47
N GLY A 116 9.03 17.98 -6.32
CA GLY A 116 7.84 18.23 -5.53
C GLY A 116 6.58 17.60 -6.18
N LEU A 117 5.54 17.35 -5.37
CA LEU A 117 4.32 16.69 -5.83
C LEU A 117 3.63 17.42 -6.99
N ASP A 118 3.72 18.74 -7.06
CA ASP A 118 3.19 19.56 -8.16
C ASP A 118 3.81 19.19 -9.51
N LYS A 119 5.09 18.89 -9.55
CA LYS A 119 5.79 18.44 -10.76
C LYS A 119 5.49 16.97 -11.07
N VAL A 120 5.47 16.12 -10.05
CA VAL A 120 5.15 14.69 -10.18
C VAL A 120 3.74 14.53 -10.77
N PHE A 121 2.75 15.21 -10.21
CA PHE A 121 1.38 15.15 -10.72
C PHE A 121 1.26 15.73 -12.14
N ALA A 122 1.90 16.87 -12.41
CA ALA A 122 1.89 17.47 -13.74
C ALA A 122 2.52 16.57 -14.81
N HIS A 123 3.52 15.77 -14.44
CA HIS A 123 4.20 14.85 -15.35
C HIS A 123 3.41 13.57 -15.61
N HIS A 124 2.84 12.99 -14.56
CA HIS A 124 2.24 11.64 -14.63
C HIS A 124 0.73 11.63 -14.84
N ILE A 125 -0.01 12.67 -14.42
CA ILE A 125 -1.45 12.77 -14.66
C ILE A 125 -1.70 13.26 -16.09
N THR A 126 -1.81 12.33 -17.03
CA THR A 126 -2.01 12.63 -18.45
C THR A 126 -3.47 12.93 -18.78
N ASN A 127 -4.41 12.25 -18.11
CA ASN A 127 -5.85 12.53 -18.25
C ASN A 127 -6.25 13.68 -17.31
N LYS A 128 -6.19 14.91 -17.83
CA LYS A 128 -6.41 16.14 -17.07
C LYS A 128 -7.85 16.36 -16.62
N SER A 129 -8.81 15.68 -17.23
CA SER A 129 -10.22 15.65 -16.83
C SER A 129 -10.63 14.27 -16.25
N GLY A 130 -9.66 13.45 -15.92
CA GLY A 130 -9.86 12.10 -15.38
C GLY A 130 -10.45 12.08 -13.97
N LYS A 131 -10.91 10.89 -13.58
CA LYS A 131 -11.42 10.58 -12.25
C LYS A 131 -10.33 9.83 -11.45
N TYR A 132 -9.91 10.36 -10.32
CA TYR A 132 -8.89 9.77 -9.45
C TYR A 132 -9.44 9.58 -8.04
N ILE A 133 -9.15 8.40 -7.45
CA ILE A 133 -9.48 8.12 -6.06
C ILE A 133 -8.25 8.41 -5.21
N VAL A 134 -8.42 9.18 -4.15
CA VAL A 134 -7.34 9.61 -3.24
C VAL A 134 -7.56 9.00 -1.88
N PHE A 135 -6.67 8.11 -1.45
CA PHE A 135 -6.77 7.41 -0.17
C PHE A 135 -6.03 8.16 0.93
N CYS A 136 -6.75 8.50 2.00
CA CYS A 136 -6.23 9.19 3.17
C CYS A 136 -6.31 8.33 4.43
N ALA A 137 -5.50 8.65 5.45
CA ALA A 137 -5.41 7.87 6.68
C ALA A 137 -6.59 8.11 7.63
N ASN A 138 -7.02 9.35 7.77
CA ASN A 138 -8.12 9.81 8.63
C ASN A 138 -8.64 11.17 8.14
N LYS A 139 -9.65 11.72 8.80
CA LYS A 139 -10.29 12.99 8.40
C LYS A 139 -9.33 14.18 8.47
N GLU A 140 -8.55 14.28 9.52
CA GLU A 140 -7.56 15.36 9.67
C GLU A 140 -6.51 15.35 8.54
N HIS A 141 -6.00 14.18 8.22
CA HIS A 141 -5.07 14.00 7.10
C HIS A 141 -5.75 14.29 5.75
N MET A 142 -7.01 13.90 5.57
CA MET A 142 -7.77 14.21 4.36
C MET A 142 -7.94 15.72 4.19
N ASP A 143 -8.29 16.45 5.24
CA ASP A 143 -8.44 17.90 5.21
C ASP A 143 -7.11 18.60 4.91
N GLU A 144 -6.00 18.11 5.47
CA GLU A 144 -4.65 18.57 5.14
C GLU A 144 -4.35 18.38 3.64
N MET A 145 -4.58 17.18 3.09
CA MET A 145 -4.33 16.89 1.67
C MET A 145 -5.21 17.74 0.75
N ILE A 146 -6.49 17.92 1.08
CA ILE A 146 -7.42 18.78 0.34
C ILE A 146 -6.93 20.23 0.31
N SER A 147 -6.36 20.73 1.42
CA SER A 147 -5.84 22.10 1.47
C SER A 147 -4.70 22.37 0.48
N HIS A 148 -3.95 21.33 0.10
CA HIS A 148 -2.87 21.41 -0.89
C HIS A 148 -3.31 21.22 -2.34
N VAL A 149 -4.56 20.83 -2.61
CA VAL A 149 -5.07 20.60 -3.97
C VAL A 149 -4.80 21.78 -4.91
N PRO A 150 -5.06 23.05 -4.52
CA PRO A 150 -4.81 24.18 -5.40
C PRO A 150 -3.35 24.35 -5.81
N GLU A 151 -2.41 23.98 -4.94
CA GLU A 151 -0.98 24.05 -5.21
C GLU A 151 -0.52 22.87 -6.08
N TRP A 152 -0.85 21.65 -5.68
CA TRP A 152 -0.31 20.44 -6.31
C TRP A 152 -0.86 20.16 -7.69
N PHE A 153 -2.14 20.50 -7.94
CA PHE A 153 -2.80 20.16 -9.20
C PHE A 153 -2.95 21.34 -10.16
N ALA A 154 -2.49 22.56 -9.80
CA ALA A 154 -2.59 23.75 -10.65
C ALA A 154 -1.99 23.56 -12.06
N LYS A 155 -0.91 22.77 -12.16
CA LYS A 155 -0.24 22.49 -13.44
C LYS A 155 -0.90 21.34 -14.23
N VAL A 156 -1.74 20.55 -13.58
CA VAL A 156 -2.50 19.46 -14.21
C VAL A 156 -3.77 20.03 -14.85
N ASN A 157 -4.62 20.66 -14.04
CA ASN A 157 -5.83 21.34 -14.46
C ASN A 157 -6.12 22.53 -13.53
N ALA A 158 -6.46 23.68 -14.11
CA ALA A 158 -6.80 24.87 -13.35
C ALA A 158 -8.09 24.71 -12.52
N GLU A 159 -8.99 23.81 -12.96
CA GLU A 159 -10.24 23.51 -12.29
C GLU A 159 -10.22 22.07 -11.77
N VAL A 160 -10.35 21.93 -10.44
CA VAL A 160 -10.40 20.63 -9.75
C VAL A 160 -11.73 20.52 -9.00
N ALA A 161 -12.45 19.43 -9.24
CA ALA A 161 -13.62 19.06 -8.47
C ALA A 161 -13.20 18.10 -7.35
N VAL A 162 -13.47 18.45 -6.10
CA VAL A 162 -13.14 17.67 -4.92
C VAL A 162 -14.41 17.07 -4.34
N TYR A 163 -14.39 15.77 -4.09
CA TYR A 163 -15.43 14.98 -3.46
C TYR A 163 -14.86 14.28 -2.24
N GLU A 164 -15.64 14.18 -1.17
CA GLU A 164 -15.23 13.55 0.09
C GLU A 164 -16.13 12.38 0.43
N ALA A 165 -15.56 11.25 0.79
CA ALA A 165 -16.29 10.03 1.18
C ALA A 165 -15.64 9.35 2.39
N TYR A 166 -16.34 9.32 3.52
CA TYR A 166 -15.91 8.62 4.74
C TYR A 166 -17.11 8.13 5.56
N SER A 167 -16.90 7.13 6.42
CA SER A 167 -17.98 6.31 7.03
C SER A 167 -19.00 7.09 7.84
N ASP A 168 -18.60 8.20 8.49
CA ASP A 168 -19.44 8.94 9.44
C ASP A 168 -20.09 10.18 8.82
N ASP A 169 -19.94 10.38 7.49
CA ASP A 169 -20.52 11.52 6.79
C ASP A 169 -21.83 11.12 6.09
N PRO A 170 -22.99 11.71 6.47
CA PRO A 170 -24.25 11.48 5.78
C PRO A 170 -24.26 11.98 4.32
N GLY A 171 -23.30 12.82 3.93
CA GLY A 171 -23.11 13.32 2.56
C GLY A 171 -22.38 12.36 1.63
N THR A 172 -21.77 11.31 2.15
CA THR A 172 -20.90 10.38 1.42
C THR A 172 -21.57 9.76 0.19
N ASP A 173 -22.79 9.26 0.33
CA ASP A 173 -23.52 8.61 -0.79
C ASP A 173 -23.77 9.60 -1.92
N LYS A 174 -24.09 10.85 -1.58
CA LYS A 174 -24.32 11.92 -2.58
C LYS A 174 -23.01 12.31 -3.23
N ALA A 175 -21.95 12.58 -2.46
CA ALA A 175 -20.63 12.93 -3.00
C ALA A 175 -20.12 11.86 -3.96
N PHE A 176 -20.34 10.60 -3.61
CA PHE A 176 -19.98 9.46 -4.43
C PHE A 176 -20.81 9.38 -5.73
N ALA A 177 -22.12 9.61 -5.66
CA ALA A 177 -22.99 9.66 -6.84
C ALA A 177 -22.61 10.82 -7.76
N ASP A 178 -22.36 12.00 -7.20
CA ASP A 178 -21.94 13.19 -7.93
C ASP A 178 -20.59 12.95 -8.63
N PHE A 179 -19.60 12.36 -7.94
CA PHE A 179 -18.31 11.99 -8.53
C PHE A 179 -18.46 11.01 -9.71
N LYS A 180 -19.33 10.00 -9.57
CA LYS A 180 -19.58 9.01 -10.64
C LYS A 180 -20.13 9.66 -11.89
N THR A 181 -21.06 10.58 -11.73
CA THR A 181 -21.82 11.19 -12.83
C THR A 181 -21.21 12.49 -13.37
N ASP A 182 -20.12 12.98 -12.74
CA ASP A 182 -19.44 14.19 -13.22
C ASP A 182 -18.69 13.92 -14.52
N GLU A 183 -19.18 14.51 -15.61
CA GLU A 183 -18.58 14.48 -16.95
C GLU A 183 -17.98 15.85 -17.36
N SER A 184 -17.74 16.75 -16.39
CA SER A 184 -17.12 18.05 -16.65
C SER A 184 -15.66 17.91 -17.09
N ASP A 185 -15.10 18.98 -17.68
CA ASP A 185 -13.69 19.05 -18.07
C ASP A 185 -12.71 19.25 -16.89
N LYS A 186 -13.23 19.28 -15.64
CA LYS A 186 -12.43 19.41 -14.43
C LYS A 186 -11.67 18.12 -14.13
N LEU A 187 -10.55 18.23 -13.44
CA LEU A 187 -9.94 17.08 -12.76
C LEU A 187 -10.82 16.70 -11.58
N LYS A 188 -11.22 15.43 -11.48
CA LYS A 188 -12.10 14.93 -10.42
C LYS A 188 -11.29 14.12 -9.42
N LEU A 189 -11.29 14.55 -8.16
CA LEU A 189 -10.60 13.89 -7.04
C LEU A 189 -11.61 13.46 -5.99
N LEU A 190 -11.74 12.14 -5.77
CA LEU A 190 -12.54 11.58 -4.68
C LEU A 190 -11.61 11.22 -3.51
N PHE A 191 -11.59 12.05 -2.49
CA PHE A 191 -10.89 11.77 -1.25
C PHE A 191 -11.68 10.80 -0.39
N CYS A 192 -11.05 9.72 0.08
CA CYS A 192 -11.73 8.69 0.86
C CYS A 192 -10.88 8.14 2.00
N ILE A 193 -11.59 7.69 3.06
CA ILE A 193 -11.03 7.02 4.22
C ILE A 193 -11.77 5.70 4.36
N ASP A 194 -11.06 4.57 4.23
CA ASP A 194 -11.54 3.19 4.43
C ASP A 194 -12.82 2.74 3.70
N MET A 195 -13.60 3.66 3.13
CA MET A 195 -14.91 3.43 2.52
C MET A 195 -14.90 2.53 1.29
N LEU A 196 -13.84 2.61 0.48
CA LEU A 196 -13.75 1.90 -0.80
C LEU A 196 -13.05 0.55 -0.68
N ASN A 197 -12.85 0.06 0.54
CA ASN A 197 -12.23 -1.25 0.75
C ASN A 197 -13.17 -2.41 0.37
N GLU A 198 -14.50 -2.21 0.36
CA GLU A 198 -15.48 -3.27 0.05
C GLU A 198 -16.55 -2.83 -0.95
N GLY A 199 -16.65 -3.57 -2.07
CA GLY A 199 -17.86 -3.67 -2.91
C GLY A 199 -18.29 -2.44 -3.72
N VAL A 200 -17.58 -1.32 -3.66
CA VAL A 200 -17.93 -0.13 -4.44
C VAL A 200 -17.17 -0.13 -5.76
N HIS A 201 -17.88 -0.27 -6.86
CA HIS A 201 -17.34 -0.18 -8.21
C HIS A 201 -17.57 1.22 -8.78
N VAL A 202 -16.52 1.83 -9.32
CA VAL A 202 -16.58 3.08 -10.07
C VAL A 202 -15.99 2.84 -11.46
N GLU A 203 -16.80 3.04 -12.47
CA GLU A 203 -16.34 2.96 -13.86
C GLU A 203 -15.55 4.21 -14.27
N GLY A 204 -14.65 4.07 -15.22
CA GLY A 204 -13.92 5.19 -15.81
C GLY A 204 -12.89 5.84 -14.87
N ILE A 205 -12.38 5.10 -13.88
CA ILE A 205 -11.29 5.58 -13.01
C ILE A 205 -9.99 5.63 -13.81
N SER A 206 -9.36 6.80 -13.85
CA SER A 206 -8.07 7.02 -14.50
C SER A 206 -6.87 6.61 -13.64
N GLY A 207 -7.06 6.55 -12.32
CA GLY A 207 -6.02 6.11 -11.40
C GLY A 207 -6.36 6.28 -9.93
N VAL A 208 -5.41 5.90 -9.10
CA VAL A 208 -5.46 6.08 -7.63
C VAL A 208 -4.24 6.85 -7.13
N ILE A 209 -4.43 7.63 -6.08
CA ILE A 209 -3.38 8.36 -5.37
C ILE A 209 -3.40 7.88 -3.92
N LEU A 210 -2.32 7.28 -3.47
CA LEU A 210 -2.18 6.72 -2.14
C LEU A 210 -1.37 7.68 -1.27
N PHE A 211 -2.02 8.50 -0.44
CA PHE A 211 -1.36 9.32 0.59
C PHE A 211 -1.25 8.61 1.94
N ARG A 212 -1.86 7.46 2.04
CA ARG A 212 -1.93 6.69 3.27
C ARG A 212 -0.79 5.67 3.33
N PRO A 213 -0.03 5.59 4.45
CA PRO A 213 0.83 4.45 4.68
C PRO A 213 -0.05 3.21 4.85
N THR A 214 0.02 2.29 3.93
CA THR A 214 -0.79 1.07 3.99
C THR A 214 0.00 -0.02 4.70
N ILE A 215 -0.30 -0.24 5.97
CA ILE A 215 0.35 -1.25 6.81
C ILE A 215 -0.06 -2.67 6.37
N SER A 216 -1.27 -2.83 5.80
CA SER A 216 -1.79 -4.11 5.36
C SER A 216 -1.63 -4.32 3.85
N PRO A 217 -0.88 -5.34 3.39
CA PRO A 217 -0.76 -5.68 1.97
C PRO A 217 -2.11 -5.89 1.28
N ILE A 218 -3.12 -6.31 2.02
CA ILE A 218 -4.46 -6.58 1.49
C ILE A 218 -5.24 -5.30 1.24
N ILE A 219 -5.23 -4.37 2.21
CA ILE A 219 -5.86 -3.05 2.01
C ILE A 219 -5.18 -2.35 0.83
N TYR A 220 -3.86 -2.42 0.75
CA TYR A 220 -3.10 -1.90 -0.39
C TYR A 220 -3.58 -2.48 -1.72
N LYS A 221 -3.68 -3.82 -1.84
CA LYS A 221 -4.18 -4.48 -3.05
C LYS A 221 -5.63 -4.12 -3.38
N GLN A 222 -6.48 -3.95 -2.37
CA GLN A 222 -7.86 -3.48 -2.56
C GLN A 222 -7.90 -2.05 -3.11
N GLN A 223 -7.02 -1.18 -2.63
CA GLN A 223 -6.93 0.21 -3.08
C GLN A 223 -6.42 0.31 -4.54
N ILE A 224 -5.31 -0.36 -4.87
CA ILE A 224 -4.80 -0.37 -6.25
C ILE A 224 -5.74 -1.12 -7.20
N GLY A 225 -6.43 -2.16 -6.73
CA GLY A 225 -7.42 -2.89 -7.49
C GLY A 225 -8.59 -2.02 -7.96
N ARG A 226 -8.83 -0.85 -7.34
CA ARG A 226 -9.83 0.12 -7.82
C ARG A 226 -9.42 0.82 -9.11
N ALA A 227 -8.12 1.00 -9.33
CA ALA A 227 -7.61 1.52 -10.59
C ALA A 227 -7.62 0.44 -11.69
N LEU A 228 -7.46 -0.83 -11.29
CA LEU A 228 -7.35 -1.95 -12.20
C LEU A 228 -8.75 -2.54 -12.47
N THR A 229 -9.47 -1.96 -13.43
CA THR A 229 -10.78 -2.47 -13.83
C THR A 229 -10.66 -3.44 -15.00
N ALA A 230 -11.23 -4.64 -14.85
CA ALA A 230 -11.21 -5.66 -15.90
C ALA A 230 -11.92 -5.17 -17.16
N GLY A 231 -11.29 -5.38 -18.32
CA GLY A 231 -11.87 -5.05 -19.62
C GLY A 231 -11.66 -3.62 -20.11
N GLU A 232 -11.01 -2.76 -19.35
CA GLU A 232 -10.59 -1.43 -19.82
C GLU A 232 -9.23 -1.51 -20.54
N ASN A 233 -9.15 -0.89 -21.73
CA ASN A 233 -7.90 -0.79 -22.51
C ASN A 233 -7.02 0.39 -22.08
N SER A 234 -7.29 0.99 -20.93
CA SER A 234 -6.52 2.12 -20.39
C SER A 234 -5.40 1.60 -19.48
N THR A 235 -4.27 2.31 -19.47
CA THR A 235 -3.19 2.09 -18.50
C THR A 235 -3.48 2.93 -17.27
N PRO A 236 -4.04 2.38 -16.18
CA PRO A 236 -4.40 3.15 -15.01
C PRO A 236 -3.15 3.66 -14.29
N LEU A 237 -3.23 4.88 -13.75
CA LEU A 237 -2.15 5.47 -12.98
C LEU A 237 -2.28 5.08 -11.49
N ILE A 238 -1.21 4.57 -10.91
CA ILE A 238 -1.07 4.39 -9.46
C ILE A 238 0.03 5.35 -8.99
N LEU A 239 -0.35 6.37 -8.25
CA LEU A 239 0.57 7.28 -7.58
C LEU A 239 0.68 6.88 -6.11
N ASP A 240 1.78 6.27 -5.75
CA ASP A 240 2.10 5.86 -4.37
C ASP A 240 2.93 6.96 -3.71
N VAL A 241 2.24 7.83 -2.98
CA VAL A 241 2.85 8.97 -2.28
C VAL A 241 3.16 8.53 -0.86
N VAL A 242 4.33 7.94 -0.67
CA VAL A 242 4.76 7.47 0.64
C VAL A 242 5.11 8.64 1.56
N ASN A 243 4.57 8.61 2.76
CA ASN A 243 4.80 9.61 3.79
C ASN A 243 5.78 9.14 4.88
N ASN A 244 6.38 7.95 4.70
CA ASN A 244 7.42 7.40 5.56
C ASN A 244 8.37 6.50 4.76
N PHE A 245 9.59 6.30 5.27
CA PHE A 245 10.59 5.48 4.59
C PHE A 245 10.24 4.00 4.54
N GLU A 246 9.45 3.50 5.49
CA GLU A 246 9.04 2.09 5.53
C GLU A 246 8.06 1.76 4.38
N GLY A 247 7.29 2.75 3.92
CA GLY A 247 6.40 2.63 2.77
C GLY A 247 7.11 2.50 1.42
N LEU A 248 8.40 2.84 1.32
CA LEU A 248 9.16 2.73 0.07
C LEU A 248 9.27 1.30 -0.48
N CYS A 249 9.01 0.30 0.35
CA CYS A 249 9.11 -1.12 -0.01
C CYS A 249 7.75 -1.77 -0.34
N SER A 250 6.64 -1.05 -0.30
CA SER A 250 5.28 -1.61 -0.42
C SER A 250 4.98 -2.26 -1.78
N ILE A 251 5.59 -1.79 -2.85
CA ILE A 251 5.41 -2.32 -4.22
C ILE A 251 5.99 -3.73 -4.41
N ALA A 252 6.98 -4.13 -3.61
CA ALA A 252 7.63 -5.44 -3.75
C ALA A 252 6.63 -6.60 -3.66
N GLY A 253 5.52 -6.42 -2.94
CA GLY A 253 4.48 -7.44 -2.82
C GLY A 253 3.78 -7.75 -4.16
N LEU A 254 3.38 -6.75 -4.94
CA LEU A 254 2.71 -6.96 -6.23
C LEU A 254 3.68 -7.53 -7.27
N GLN A 255 4.90 -7.00 -7.32
CA GLN A 255 5.94 -7.52 -8.22
C GLN A 255 6.31 -8.97 -7.87
N GLY A 256 6.38 -9.32 -6.58
CA GLY A 256 6.59 -10.69 -6.12
C GLY A 256 5.49 -11.64 -6.57
N GLU A 257 4.22 -11.26 -6.44
CA GLU A 257 3.09 -12.06 -6.93
C GLU A 257 3.13 -12.28 -8.45
N MET A 258 3.53 -11.25 -9.20
CA MET A 258 3.68 -11.39 -10.65
C MET A 258 4.79 -12.39 -11.00
N GLN A 259 5.95 -12.29 -10.33
CA GLN A 259 7.05 -13.24 -10.55
C GLN A 259 6.66 -14.67 -10.20
N GLU A 260 6.00 -14.88 -9.08
CA GLU A 260 5.50 -16.20 -8.68
C GLU A 260 4.48 -16.75 -9.70
N ALA A 261 3.57 -15.91 -10.19
CA ALA A 261 2.59 -16.28 -11.20
C ALA A 261 3.28 -16.68 -12.53
N VAL A 262 4.25 -15.90 -12.99
CA VAL A 262 5.04 -16.20 -14.19
C VAL A 262 5.75 -17.54 -14.04
N HIS A 263 6.47 -17.75 -12.92
CA HIS A 263 7.16 -19.02 -12.67
C HIS A 263 6.20 -20.21 -12.63
N ARG A 264 5.04 -20.06 -11.98
CA ARG A 264 4.02 -21.13 -11.90
C ARG A 264 3.45 -21.47 -13.28
N LEU A 265 3.09 -20.46 -14.08
CA LEU A 265 2.55 -20.67 -15.43
C LEU A 265 3.54 -21.36 -16.34
N TYR A 266 4.83 -20.99 -16.33
CA TYR A 266 5.86 -21.69 -17.07
C TYR A 266 6.05 -23.14 -16.59
N ALA A 267 6.08 -23.37 -15.28
CA ALA A 267 6.23 -24.70 -14.70
C ALA A 267 5.08 -25.65 -15.08
N ASN A 268 3.86 -25.09 -15.25
CA ASN A 268 2.66 -25.83 -15.64
C ASN A 268 2.51 -25.99 -17.17
N GLY A 269 3.44 -25.47 -17.99
CA GLY A 269 3.33 -25.48 -19.44
C GLY A 269 2.27 -24.51 -19.99
N GLU A 270 1.88 -23.51 -19.21
CA GLU A 270 0.85 -22.51 -19.51
C GLU A 270 1.45 -21.15 -19.89
N GLY A 271 2.68 -21.12 -20.40
CA GLY A 271 3.37 -19.88 -20.78
C GLY A 271 2.65 -19.04 -21.83
N ASP A 272 1.79 -19.66 -22.63
CA ASP A 272 0.91 -19.01 -23.60
C ASP A 272 -0.15 -18.10 -22.96
N LYS A 273 -0.43 -18.25 -21.65
CA LYS A 273 -1.33 -17.41 -20.88
C LYS A 273 -0.66 -16.15 -20.33
N ILE A 274 0.64 -15.98 -20.50
CA ILE A 274 1.40 -14.83 -20.01
C ILE A 274 1.30 -13.70 -21.04
N VAL A 275 0.64 -12.61 -20.67
CA VAL A 275 0.52 -11.38 -21.47
C VAL A 275 1.57 -10.36 -21.06
N THR A 276 1.84 -10.26 -19.75
CA THR A 276 2.79 -9.31 -19.18
C THR A 276 3.60 -9.98 -18.07
N GLU A 277 4.93 -10.01 -18.20
CA GLU A 277 5.80 -10.60 -17.15
C GLU A 277 6.13 -9.60 -16.04
N ARG A 278 6.13 -8.31 -16.36
CA ARG A 278 6.49 -7.23 -15.45
C ARG A 278 5.83 -5.94 -15.90
N PHE A 279 5.70 -4.97 -14.99
CA PHE A 279 5.38 -3.60 -15.34
C PHE A 279 6.49 -2.65 -14.88
N GLU A 280 6.57 -1.52 -15.54
CA GLU A 280 7.55 -0.51 -15.21
C GLU A 280 7.09 0.29 -13.99
N VAL A 281 8.02 0.45 -13.04
CA VAL A 281 7.84 1.30 -11.87
C VAL A 281 8.71 2.53 -12.08
N VAL A 282 8.07 3.68 -12.16
CA VAL A 282 8.78 4.96 -12.18
C VAL A 282 9.05 5.36 -10.73
N GLU A 283 10.24 5.04 -10.25
CA GLU A 283 10.68 5.44 -8.92
C GLU A 283 11.28 6.85 -8.99
N GLN A 284 10.50 7.86 -8.61
CA GLN A 284 10.99 9.23 -8.45
C GLN A 284 12.01 9.37 -7.32
N VAL A 285 12.09 8.34 -6.48
CA VAL A 285 12.91 8.30 -5.27
C VAL A 285 13.75 7.03 -5.18
N HIS A 286 14.17 6.47 -6.33
CA HIS A 286 14.97 5.24 -6.37
C HIS A 286 16.23 5.34 -5.49
N ASP A 287 16.99 6.42 -5.62
CA ASP A 287 18.19 6.63 -4.83
C ASP A 287 17.89 6.75 -3.34
N CYS A 288 16.76 7.37 -2.99
CA CYS A 288 16.29 7.46 -1.60
C CYS A 288 15.97 6.08 -1.03
N ARG A 289 15.31 5.20 -1.79
CA ARG A 289 15.00 3.82 -1.37
C ARG A 289 16.26 3.02 -1.13
N VAL A 290 17.18 3.03 -2.09
CA VAL A 290 18.46 2.30 -1.97
C VAL A 290 19.28 2.78 -0.76
N LEU A 291 19.35 4.09 -0.54
CA LEU A 291 20.05 4.67 0.61
C LEU A 291 19.36 4.32 1.93
N PHE A 292 18.03 4.34 1.96
CA PHE A 292 17.25 3.96 3.13
C PHE A 292 17.43 2.47 3.48
N GLU A 293 17.37 1.58 2.49
CA GLU A 293 17.61 0.13 2.68
C GLU A 293 19.00 -0.13 3.27
N ARG A 294 20.03 0.57 2.79
CA ARG A 294 21.39 0.48 3.34
C ARG A 294 21.48 0.99 4.78
N LEU A 295 20.86 2.13 5.07
CA LEU A 295 20.77 2.67 6.43
C LEU A 295 20.05 1.68 7.37
N GLN A 296 18.91 1.15 6.96
CA GLN A 296 18.14 0.21 7.73
C GLN A 296 18.90 -1.10 7.98
N ALA A 297 19.52 -1.67 6.96
CA ALA A 297 20.33 -2.88 7.09
C ALA A 297 21.51 -2.68 8.06
N SER A 298 22.19 -1.53 7.97
CA SER A 298 23.28 -1.20 8.87
C SER A 298 22.82 -1.00 10.32
N LEU A 299 21.67 -0.35 10.54
CA LEU A 299 21.08 -0.20 11.87
C LEU A 299 20.55 -1.52 12.44
N SER A 300 20.01 -2.41 11.59
CA SER A 300 19.51 -3.73 12.01
C SER A 300 20.66 -4.68 12.33
N SER A 301 21.75 -4.67 11.56
CA SER A 301 22.95 -5.45 11.87
C SER A 301 23.58 -5.02 13.21
N SER A 302 23.54 -3.71 13.51
CA SER A 302 23.92 -3.17 14.81
C SER A 302 23.06 -3.70 15.95
N TRP A 303 21.73 -3.78 15.75
CA TRP A 303 20.80 -4.35 16.73
C TRP A 303 21.07 -5.84 16.95
N ASP A 304 21.25 -6.62 15.90
CA ASP A 304 21.54 -8.05 15.97
C ASP A 304 22.85 -8.31 16.75
N HIS A 305 23.87 -7.48 16.54
CA HIS A 305 25.09 -7.54 17.32
C HIS A 305 24.81 -7.29 18.82
N TYR A 306 24.17 -6.18 19.17
CA TYR A 306 23.84 -5.87 20.57
C TYR A 306 22.87 -6.89 21.19
N PHE A 307 21.94 -7.43 20.42
CA PHE A 307 21.04 -8.49 20.88
C PHE A 307 21.81 -9.80 21.14
N SER A 308 22.76 -10.14 20.28
CA SER A 308 23.65 -11.30 20.47
C SER A 308 24.47 -11.14 21.74
N GLU A 309 25.15 -9.99 21.93
CA GLU A 309 25.93 -9.71 23.13
C GLU A 309 25.09 -9.70 24.41
N ALA A 310 23.89 -9.11 24.36
CA ALA A 310 22.96 -9.13 25.48
C ALA A 310 22.47 -10.55 25.80
N SER A 311 22.28 -11.40 24.79
CA SER A 311 21.86 -12.80 24.94
C SER A 311 22.97 -13.63 25.58
N ILE A 312 24.24 -13.43 25.18
CA ILE A 312 25.41 -14.06 25.79
C ILE A 312 25.52 -13.66 27.26
N TYR A 313 25.43 -12.35 27.52
CA TYR A 313 25.48 -11.84 28.91
C TYR A 313 24.35 -12.44 29.77
N TYR A 314 23.13 -12.53 29.24
CA TYR A 314 22.01 -13.14 29.96
C TYR A 314 22.23 -14.62 30.25
N ALA A 315 22.79 -15.37 29.31
CA ALA A 315 23.10 -16.79 29.49
C ALA A 315 24.15 -17.01 30.58
N GLU A 316 25.13 -16.11 30.73
CA GLU A 316 26.19 -16.19 31.73
C GLU A 316 25.77 -15.67 33.11
N HIS A 317 24.91 -14.64 33.16
CA HIS A 317 24.63 -13.93 34.43
C HIS A 317 23.18 -14.03 34.89
N GLY A 318 22.29 -14.61 34.08
CA GLY A 318 20.86 -14.78 34.39
C GLY A 318 20.05 -13.47 34.49
N SER A 319 20.63 -12.35 34.04
CA SER A 319 20.05 -11.00 34.14
C SER A 319 20.55 -10.11 33.02
N LEU A 320 19.71 -9.18 32.53
CA LEU A 320 20.11 -8.12 31.59
C LEU A 320 20.57 -6.83 32.29
N ASN A 321 20.87 -6.89 33.58
CA ASN A 321 21.39 -5.74 34.33
C ASN A 321 22.89 -5.57 34.06
N ILE A 322 23.22 -5.13 32.84
CA ILE A 322 24.58 -4.99 32.34
C ILE A 322 25.27 -3.79 33.02
N PRO A 323 26.39 -3.98 33.73
CA PRO A 323 27.13 -2.86 34.33
C PRO A 323 27.62 -1.86 33.27
N LYS A 324 27.63 -0.56 33.60
CA LYS A 324 28.11 0.51 32.69
C LYS A 324 29.53 0.31 32.15
N ARG A 325 30.35 -0.51 32.77
CA ARG A 325 31.75 -0.78 32.40
C ARG A 325 31.99 -2.20 31.89
N TYR A 326 30.89 -2.91 31.52
CA TYR A 326 31.04 -4.22 30.92
C TYR A 326 31.64 -4.09 29.52
N THR A 327 32.71 -4.81 29.28
CA THR A 327 33.32 -4.98 27.94
C THR A 327 33.08 -6.42 27.53
N THR A 328 32.56 -6.62 26.33
CA THR A 328 32.44 -7.95 25.72
C THR A 328 33.84 -8.53 25.52
N PRO A 329 34.04 -9.84 25.74
CA PRO A 329 35.31 -10.52 25.56
C PRO A 329 35.90 -10.35 24.16
#